data_47a3efb133436b1b927b9b3256657555
#
_entry.id   47a3efb133436b1b927b9b3256657555
#
_cell.length_a   1.000
_cell.length_b   1.000
_cell.length_c   1.000
_cell.angle_alpha   90.00
_cell.angle_beta   90.00
_cell.angle_gamma   90.00
#
_symmetry.space_group_name_H-M   'P 1'
#
loop_
_entity.id
_entity.type
_entity.pdbx_description
1 polymer ?
#
loop_
_entity_poly.entity_id
_entity_poly.type
_entity_poly.pdbx_seq_one_letter_code
_entity_poly.pdbx_strand_id
1 'polypeptide(L)'
;MTKVKVAINGFGRIGRLAYRQIYNMPGIDVVAINDLTSPSVLAHLLKYDTAQGKFNETVTSTDNSIIVNGEEVTIYAQRNPAEIPWGAHDVDVVLECTGFFTDKAKAEAHITAGAKRVVISAPATGDLKTIVFNVNHSILDGSETIISCASCTTNCLAPMAKALNDNFGIEIGSMTTVHAYTNDQNTLDAPHPKGDLRRARAAASNIVPNSTGAAKAIGLVLPELKGKLDGGAQRVPTITGSLTELTVILNKKVTLEEVNAAMKAASKESFGYNEDEIVSSDIIGTSFGSLFDATQTKVVTVGDKQLVKTVSWYDNEMSYVSQLVRTVKFFAQLISQ
;
A
#
# COMPACT_ATOMS: atom_id res chain seq x y z
N MET A 1 15.77 16.93 17.17
CA MET A 1 15.76 15.49 16.83
C MET A 1 16.40 15.35 15.46
N THR A 2 17.31 14.42 15.28
CA THR A 2 17.88 14.06 13.97
C THR A 2 16.75 13.56 13.06
N LYS A 3 16.71 14.05 11.82
CA LYS A 3 15.73 13.58 10.83
C LYS A 3 16.05 12.13 10.44
N VAL A 4 15.00 11.32 10.25
CA VAL A 4 15.13 9.98 9.70
C VAL A 4 15.54 10.06 8.23
N LYS A 5 16.61 9.37 7.85
CA LYS A 5 17.15 9.34 6.50
C LYS A 5 16.60 8.15 5.73
N VAL A 6 15.79 8.42 4.72
CA VAL A 6 15.17 7.41 3.87
C VAL A 6 15.86 7.38 2.51
N ALA A 7 16.10 6.19 1.99
CA ALA A 7 16.43 5.99 0.58
C ALA A 7 15.30 5.24 -0.14
N ILE A 8 15.14 5.48 -1.44
CA ILE A 8 14.11 4.83 -2.26
C ILE A 8 14.80 4.01 -3.35
N ASN A 9 14.57 2.70 -3.35
CA ASN A 9 14.98 1.82 -4.44
C ASN A 9 13.79 1.54 -5.37
N GLY A 10 13.83 2.07 -6.59
CA GLY A 10 12.73 2.07 -7.53
C GLY A 10 11.86 3.33 -7.45
N PHE A 11 12.06 4.24 -8.40
CA PHE A 11 11.34 5.52 -8.47
C PHE A 11 10.17 5.47 -9.45
N GLY A 12 9.43 4.34 -9.42
CA GLY A 12 8.17 4.11 -10.11
C GLY A 12 7.01 4.86 -9.47
N ARG A 13 5.77 4.39 -9.67
CA ARG A 13 4.55 5.01 -9.09
C ARG A 13 4.67 5.20 -7.58
N ILE A 14 4.92 4.12 -6.84
CA ILE A 14 4.97 4.11 -5.38
C ILE A 14 6.14 4.94 -4.84
N GLY A 15 7.34 4.77 -5.42
CA GLY A 15 8.52 5.53 -4.99
C GLY A 15 8.36 7.04 -5.15
N ARG A 16 7.81 7.51 -6.29
CA ARG A 16 7.55 8.94 -6.52
C ARG A 16 6.49 9.52 -5.59
N LEU A 17 5.41 8.78 -5.35
CA LEU A 17 4.36 9.25 -4.42
C LEU A 17 4.85 9.24 -2.97
N ALA A 18 5.67 8.26 -2.58
CA ALA A 18 6.33 8.26 -1.27
C ALA A 18 7.25 9.48 -1.11
N TYR A 19 8.04 9.80 -2.14
CA TYR A 19 8.86 11.02 -2.16
C TYR A 19 8.01 12.27 -1.95
N ARG A 20 6.91 12.45 -2.72
CA ARG A 20 6.01 13.62 -2.59
C ARG A 20 5.43 13.76 -1.18
N GLN A 21 5.07 12.65 -0.53
CA GLN A 21 4.54 12.69 0.84
C GLN A 21 5.63 12.99 1.87
N ILE A 22 6.80 12.36 1.76
CA ILE A 22 7.91 12.55 2.68
C ILE A 22 8.45 13.99 2.59
N TYR A 23 8.52 14.57 1.39
CA TYR A 23 9.04 15.92 1.16
C TYR A 23 8.43 16.98 2.08
N ASN A 24 7.14 16.91 2.35
CA ASN A 24 6.43 17.85 3.21
C ASN A 24 6.27 17.35 4.67
N MET A 25 6.90 16.21 5.02
CA MET A 25 6.73 15.60 6.34
C MET A 25 7.87 15.98 7.30
N PRO A 26 7.59 16.56 8.48
CA PRO A 26 8.64 16.89 9.43
C PRO A 26 9.30 15.64 10.03
N GLY A 27 10.62 15.72 10.19
CA GLY A 27 11.41 14.71 10.88
C GLY A 27 11.84 13.52 10.03
N ILE A 28 11.65 13.58 8.71
CA ILE A 28 12.05 12.54 7.77
C ILE A 28 12.49 13.17 6.45
N ASP A 29 13.55 12.67 5.83
CA ASP A 29 14.07 13.15 4.54
C ASP A 29 14.41 12.00 3.61
N VAL A 30 14.22 12.21 2.31
CA VAL A 30 14.76 11.32 1.27
C VAL A 30 16.16 11.79 0.89
N VAL A 31 17.18 11.00 1.21
CA VAL A 31 18.60 11.36 1.01
C VAL A 31 19.22 10.77 -0.25
N ALA A 32 18.66 9.70 -0.80
CA ALA A 32 19.13 9.08 -2.02
C ALA A 32 18.01 8.26 -2.71
N ILE A 33 18.12 8.11 -4.02
CA ILE A 33 17.22 7.32 -4.85
C ILE A 33 18.05 6.40 -5.74
N ASN A 34 17.58 5.20 -6.02
CA ASN A 34 18.14 4.33 -7.05
C ASN A 34 17.06 3.96 -8.06
N ASP A 35 17.31 4.23 -9.33
CA ASP A 35 16.48 3.81 -10.45
C ASP A 35 17.34 3.72 -11.72
N LEU A 36 17.01 2.81 -12.63
CA LEU A 36 17.79 2.60 -13.88
C LEU A 36 17.43 3.62 -14.95
N THR A 37 16.45 4.47 -14.72
CA THR A 37 15.97 5.52 -15.62
C THR A 37 16.77 6.81 -15.40
N SER A 38 16.98 7.62 -16.44
CA SER A 38 17.72 8.88 -16.32
C SER A 38 17.04 9.86 -15.38
N PRO A 39 17.81 10.67 -14.61
CA PRO A 39 17.27 11.67 -13.70
C PRO A 39 16.29 12.66 -14.33
N SER A 40 16.53 13.05 -15.60
CA SER A 40 15.63 13.96 -16.33
C SER A 40 14.23 13.40 -16.55
N VAL A 41 14.13 12.11 -16.90
CA VAL A 41 12.84 11.42 -17.04
C VAL A 41 12.17 11.25 -15.69
N LEU A 42 12.93 10.87 -14.65
CA LEU A 42 12.40 10.72 -13.29
C LEU A 42 11.88 12.05 -12.72
N ALA A 43 12.61 13.15 -12.94
CA ALA A 43 12.19 14.50 -12.55
C ALA A 43 10.90 14.93 -13.26
N HIS A 44 10.79 14.65 -14.58
CA HIS A 44 9.58 14.92 -15.34
C HIS A 44 8.37 14.17 -14.77
N LEU A 45 8.52 12.86 -14.51
CA LEU A 45 7.47 12.01 -13.97
C LEU A 45 7.18 12.30 -12.47
N LEU A 46 8.13 12.86 -11.72
CA LEU A 46 7.86 13.38 -10.38
C LEU A 46 6.99 14.64 -10.43
N LYS A 47 7.25 15.51 -11.41
CA LYS A 47 6.54 16.78 -11.57
C LYS A 47 5.12 16.59 -12.09
N TYR A 48 4.93 15.73 -13.09
CA TYR A 48 3.64 15.53 -13.76
C TYR A 48 3.12 14.11 -13.54
N ASP A 49 1.90 14.01 -13.05
CA ASP A 49 1.25 12.74 -12.77
C ASP A 49 -0.22 12.81 -13.19
N THR A 50 -0.63 11.91 -14.07
CA THR A 50 -1.99 11.91 -14.62
C THR A 50 -3.03 11.53 -13.56
N ALA A 51 -2.71 10.60 -12.67
CA ALA A 51 -3.64 10.11 -11.66
C ALA A 51 -3.69 11.01 -10.41
N GLN A 52 -2.51 11.51 -9.97
CA GLN A 52 -2.35 12.24 -8.71
C GLN A 52 -2.10 13.74 -8.89
N GLY A 53 -2.16 14.22 -10.14
CA GLY A 53 -1.96 15.64 -10.44
C GLY A 53 -0.51 16.10 -10.37
N LYS A 54 -0.31 17.37 -10.71
CA LYS A 54 1.00 18.02 -10.72
C LYS A 54 1.55 18.16 -9.30
N PHE A 55 2.84 17.88 -9.12
CA PHE A 55 3.57 18.21 -7.90
C PHE A 55 3.80 19.73 -7.86
N ASN A 56 3.40 20.40 -6.80
CA ASN A 56 3.38 21.88 -6.70
C ASN A 56 4.76 22.50 -6.40
N GLU A 57 5.82 21.67 -6.46
CA GLU A 57 7.18 22.10 -6.21
C GLU A 57 7.94 22.36 -7.53
N THR A 58 9.01 23.15 -7.46
CA THR A 58 9.93 23.33 -8.59
C THR A 58 10.84 22.12 -8.68
N VAL A 59 10.73 21.36 -9.77
CA VAL A 59 11.53 20.15 -9.99
C VAL A 59 12.42 20.34 -11.21
N THR A 60 13.72 20.13 -11.03
CA THR A 60 14.76 20.09 -12.07
C THR A 60 15.66 18.88 -11.87
N SER A 61 16.62 18.66 -12.74
CA SER A 61 17.59 17.57 -12.64
C SER A 61 18.96 17.96 -13.16
N THR A 62 19.98 17.26 -12.68
CA THR A 62 21.32 17.18 -13.29
C THR A 62 21.49 15.80 -13.94
N ASP A 63 22.71 15.45 -14.34
CA ASP A 63 23.00 14.12 -14.90
C ASP A 63 22.90 12.99 -13.87
N ASN A 64 22.98 13.31 -12.57
CA ASN A 64 23.02 12.32 -11.49
C ASN A 64 22.14 12.69 -10.27
N SER A 65 21.23 13.65 -10.42
CA SER A 65 20.37 14.08 -9.31
C SER A 65 19.02 14.62 -9.78
N ILE A 66 18.07 14.63 -8.85
CA ILE A 66 16.83 15.42 -8.91
C ILE A 66 16.96 16.56 -7.91
N ILE A 67 16.53 17.75 -8.30
CA ILE A 67 16.55 18.97 -7.45
C ILE A 67 15.10 19.41 -7.26
N VAL A 68 14.66 19.51 -6.01
CA VAL A 68 13.33 20.01 -5.63
C VAL A 68 13.49 21.25 -4.77
N ASN A 69 13.01 22.40 -5.25
CA ASN A 69 13.15 23.71 -4.58
C ASN A 69 14.59 24.05 -4.18
N GLY A 70 15.58 23.59 -4.96
CA GLY A 70 17.00 23.80 -4.68
C GLY A 70 17.65 22.73 -3.79
N GLU A 71 16.90 21.82 -3.23
CA GLU A 71 17.42 20.67 -2.49
C GLU A 71 17.72 19.52 -3.44
N GLU A 72 18.96 19.03 -3.41
CA GLU A 72 19.46 18.00 -4.33
C GLU A 72 19.38 16.61 -3.70
N VAL A 73 18.83 15.64 -4.45
CA VAL A 73 18.78 14.21 -4.09
C VAL A 73 19.52 13.41 -5.14
N THR A 74 20.57 12.69 -4.73
CA THR A 74 21.39 11.86 -5.61
C THR A 74 20.60 10.68 -6.17
N ILE A 75 20.76 10.44 -7.47
CA ILE A 75 20.19 9.27 -8.18
C ILE A 75 21.33 8.29 -8.52
N TYR A 76 21.19 7.08 -8.02
CA TYR A 76 22.03 5.94 -8.40
C TYR A 76 21.32 5.10 -9.46
N ALA A 77 22.09 4.34 -10.27
CA ALA A 77 21.57 3.49 -11.33
C ALA A 77 22.15 2.06 -11.22
N GLN A 78 22.08 1.47 -10.05
CA GLN A 78 22.61 0.14 -9.76
C GLN A 78 21.53 -0.92 -9.87
N ARG A 79 21.82 -2.01 -10.62
CA ARG A 79 20.92 -3.17 -10.73
C ARG A 79 20.96 -4.05 -9.48
N ASN A 80 22.16 -4.19 -8.89
CA ASN A 80 22.38 -4.97 -7.70
C ASN A 80 22.27 -4.07 -6.45
N PRO A 81 21.31 -4.27 -5.56
CA PRO A 81 21.15 -3.44 -4.36
C PRO A 81 22.37 -3.41 -3.45
N ALA A 82 23.19 -4.48 -3.44
CA ALA A 82 24.39 -4.53 -2.63
C ALA A 82 25.50 -3.54 -3.06
N GLU A 83 25.39 -3.01 -4.29
CA GLU A 83 26.37 -2.05 -4.85
C GLU A 83 25.92 -0.58 -4.69
N ILE A 84 24.74 -0.34 -4.13
CA ILE A 84 24.25 1.01 -3.91
C ILE A 84 24.89 1.55 -2.62
N PRO A 85 25.52 2.72 -2.62
CA PRO A 85 26.28 3.18 -1.44
C PRO A 85 25.38 3.80 -0.36
N TRP A 86 24.40 3.05 0.19
CA TRP A 86 23.50 3.51 1.24
C TRP A 86 24.25 3.95 2.50
N GLY A 87 25.33 3.27 2.83
CA GLY A 87 26.19 3.62 3.96
C GLY A 87 26.81 5.02 3.86
N ALA A 88 27.12 5.49 2.63
CA ALA A 88 27.65 6.85 2.43
C ALA A 88 26.65 7.97 2.79
N HIS A 89 25.35 7.65 2.78
CA HIS A 89 24.27 8.57 3.15
C HIS A 89 23.76 8.35 4.58
N ASP A 90 24.33 7.37 5.30
CA ASP A 90 23.86 6.98 6.65
C ASP A 90 22.34 6.69 6.65
N VAL A 91 21.89 5.86 5.69
CA VAL A 91 20.48 5.56 5.45
C VAL A 91 19.89 4.75 6.62
N ASP A 92 18.86 5.30 7.26
CA ASP A 92 18.12 4.62 8.32
C ASP A 92 17.17 3.56 7.76
N VAL A 93 16.43 3.89 6.69
CA VAL A 93 15.43 3.00 6.09
C VAL A 93 15.50 3.06 4.57
N VAL A 94 15.60 1.92 3.92
CA VAL A 94 15.35 1.80 2.47
C VAL A 94 13.89 1.43 2.23
N LEU A 95 13.21 2.22 1.38
CA LEU A 95 11.94 1.85 0.76
C LEU A 95 12.23 1.03 -0.49
N GLU A 96 11.95 -0.28 -0.45
CA GLU A 96 12.07 -1.15 -1.60
C GLU A 96 10.77 -1.08 -2.43
N CYS A 97 10.82 -0.34 -3.54
CA CYS A 97 9.67 -0.03 -4.40
C CYS A 97 9.80 -0.59 -5.83
N THR A 98 10.79 -1.45 -6.10
CA THR A 98 11.00 -2.02 -7.44
C THR A 98 10.04 -3.16 -7.77
N GLY A 99 9.55 -3.87 -6.75
CA GLY A 99 8.78 -5.10 -6.89
C GLY A 99 9.61 -6.34 -7.24
N PHE A 100 10.95 -6.23 -7.31
CA PHE A 100 11.86 -7.35 -7.63
C PHE A 100 12.47 -8.00 -6.38
N PHE A 101 12.72 -7.23 -5.33
CA PHE A 101 13.37 -7.69 -4.09
C PHE A 101 12.33 -7.89 -2.98
N THR A 102 11.30 -8.67 -3.29
CA THR A 102 10.17 -8.96 -2.39
C THR A 102 10.35 -10.23 -1.55
N ASP A 103 11.55 -10.79 -1.54
CA ASP A 103 11.95 -11.88 -0.66
C ASP A 103 12.97 -11.34 0.36
N LYS A 104 12.86 -11.78 1.62
CA LYS A 104 13.76 -11.32 2.70
C LYS A 104 15.23 -11.44 2.33
N ALA A 105 15.64 -12.62 1.84
CA ALA A 105 17.04 -12.88 1.49
C ALA A 105 17.54 -11.97 0.36
N LYS A 106 16.66 -11.60 -0.59
CA LYS A 106 17.01 -10.62 -1.64
C LYS A 106 17.09 -9.19 -1.09
N ALA A 107 16.19 -8.83 -0.18
CA ALA A 107 16.15 -7.50 0.42
C ALA A 107 17.33 -7.26 1.39
N GLU A 108 17.94 -8.31 1.94
CA GLU A 108 19.17 -8.23 2.75
C GLU A 108 20.36 -7.58 2.03
N ALA A 109 20.34 -7.54 0.69
CA ALA A 109 21.34 -6.82 -0.09
C ALA A 109 21.38 -5.31 0.25
N HIS A 110 20.28 -4.71 0.65
CA HIS A 110 20.26 -3.31 1.11
C HIS A 110 20.95 -3.13 2.46
N ILE A 111 20.83 -4.12 3.36
CA ILE A 111 21.54 -4.11 4.64
C ILE A 111 23.04 -4.25 4.39
N THR A 112 23.45 -5.16 3.49
CA THR A 112 24.85 -5.32 3.07
C THR A 112 25.41 -4.01 2.48
N ALA A 113 24.58 -3.23 1.79
CA ALA A 113 24.92 -1.91 1.22
C ALA A 113 25.00 -0.78 2.27
N GLY A 114 24.72 -1.06 3.54
CA GLY A 114 24.86 -0.13 4.65
C GLY A 114 23.57 0.55 5.13
N ALA A 115 22.41 0.12 4.66
CA ALA A 115 21.15 0.56 5.24
C ALA A 115 20.89 -0.12 6.59
N LYS A 116 20.27 0.59 7.55
CA LYS A 116 19.95 0.01 8.86
C LYS A 116 18.71 -0.88 8.80
N ARG A 117 17.72 -0.52 7.97
CA ARG A 117 16.43 -1.22 7.84
C ARG A 117 15.91 -1.18 6.42
N VAL A 118 15.00 -2.10 6.09
CA VAL A 118 14.30 -2.17 4.80
C VAL A 118 12.80 -2.31 5.01
N VAL A 119 12.03 -1.54 4.28
CA VAL A 119 10.57 -1.66 4.18
C VAL A 119 10.22 -2.04 2.75
N ILE A 120 9.69 -3.25 2.56
CA ILE A 120 9.27 -3.75 1.25
C ILE A 120 7.85 -3.26 0.97
N SER A 121 7.67 -2.52 -0.13
CA SER A 121 6.38 -1.93 -0.55
C SER A 121 5.50 -2.90 -1.33
N ALA A 122 5.52 -4.17 -0.96
CA ALA A 122 4.75 -5.24 -1.60
C ALA A 122 4.55 -6.41 -0.62
N PRO A 123 3.62 -7.34 -0.88
CA PRO A 123 3.62 -8.63 -0.22
C PRO A 123 4.97 -9.31 -0.39
N ALA A 124 5.54 -9.80 0.70
CA ALA A 124 6.88 -10.38 0.71
C ALA A 124 6.87 -11.83 1.18
N THR A 125 7.96 -12.55 0.86
CA THR A 125 8.21 -13.93 1.28
C THR A 125 9.43 -14.01 2.21
N GLY A 126 9.53 -15.10 2.94
CA GLY A 126 10.57 -15.33 3.94
C GLY A 126 10.07 -15.05 5.36
N ASP A 127 10.96 -15.24 6.33
CA ASP A 127 10.67 -15.00 7.74
C ASP A 127 10.79 -13.50 8.07
N LEU A 128 9.69 -12.77 7.85
CA LEU A 128 9.56 -11.35 8.12
C LEU A 128 8.13 -10.98 8.51
N LYS A 129 7.97 -9.90 9.29
CA LYS A 129 6.66 -9.41 9.70
C LYS A 129 5.98 -8.63 8.56
N THR A 130 4.69 -8.92 8.35
CA THR A 130 3.82 -8.17 7.42
C THR A 130 2.98 -7.19 8.23
N ILE A 131 3.08 -5.90 7.90
CA ILE A 131 2.54 -4.80 8.69
C ILE A 131 1.45 -4.05 7.91
N VAL A 132 0.35 -3.79 8.59
CA VAL A 132 -0.65 -2.78 8.23
C VAL A 132 -0.74 -1.77 9.36
N PHE A 133 -0.43 -0.51 9.07
CA PHE A 133 -0.43 0.55 10.08
C PHE A 133 -1.81 0.71 10.75
N ASN A 134 -1.84 0.94 12.04
CA ASN A 134 -3.03 0.97 12.91
C ASN A 134 -3.82 -0.34 13.02
N VAL A 135 -3.32 -1.44 12.46
CA VAL A 135 -3.88 -2.78 12.65
C VAL A 135 -2.97 -3.64 13.51
N ASN A 136 -1.72 -3.85 13.07
CA ASN A 136 -0.75 -4.68 13.77
C ASN A 136 0.66 -4.06 13.89
N HIS A 137 0.87 -2.79 13.57
CA HIS A 137 2.21 -2.16 13.61
C HIS A 137 2.85 -2.22 15.00
N SER A 138 2.06 -2.33 16.07
CA SER A 138 2.52 -2.47 17.46
C SER A 138 3.23 -3.80 17.77
N ILE A 139 3.21 -4.78 16.84
CA ILE A 139 3.99 -6.00 16.99
C ILE A 139 5.48 -5.81 16.69
N LEU A 140 5.85 -4.65 16.12
CA LEU A 140 7.25 -4.27 15.89
C LEU A 140 7.87 -3.84 17.22
N ASP A 141 8.98 -4.48 17.58
CA ASP A 141 9.70 -4.24 18.84
C ASP A 141 11.09 -3.61 18.65
N GLY A 142 11.47 -3.35 17.39
CA GLY A 142 12.76 -2.78 17.04
C GLY A 142 13.85 -3.79 16.69
N SER A 143 13.61 -5.07 16.89
CA SER A 143 14.56 -6.14 16.51
C SER A 143 14.56 -6.44 15.00
N GLU A 144 13.46 -6.06 14.29
CA GLU A 144 13.34 -6.31 12.88
C GLU A 144 14.27 -5.42 12.05
N THR A 145 14.90 -6.00 11.05
CA THR A 145 15.66 -5.26 10.03
C THR A 145 14.91 -5.11 8.72
N ILE A 146 14.02 -6.06 8.39
CA ILE A 146 13.27 -6.09 7.14
C ILE A 146 11.80 -6.41 7.44
N ILE A 147 10.89 -5.59 6.94
CA ILE A 147 9.43 -5.78 7.06
C ILE A 147 8.75 -5.60 5.71
N SER A 148 7.53 -6.14 5.59
CA SER A 148 6.64 -5.90 4.45
C SER A 148 5.47 -5.02 4.87
N CYS A 149 5.07 -4.06 4.01
CA CYS A 149 3.85 -3.28 4.18
C CYS A 149 2.65 -3.87 3.44
N ALA A 150 2.68 -5.17 3.10
CA ALA A 150 1.60 -5.87 2.41
C ALA A 150 1.22 -5.24 1.05
N SER A 151 -0.02 -5.45 0.59
CA SER A 151 -0.58 -4.82 -0.61
C SER A 151 -1.54 -3.68 -0.26
N CYS A 152 -1.86 -2.84 -1.25
CA CYS A 152 -2.89 -1.80 -1.11
C CYS A 152 -4.25 -2.39 -0.69
N THR A 153 -4.65 -3.51 -1.29
CA THR A 153 -5.90 -4.20 -0.97
C THR A 153 -5.89 -4.76 0.46
N THR A 154 -4.75 -5.31 0.93
CA THR A 154 -4.63 -5.77 2.33
C THR A 154 -4.74 -4.60 3.30
N ASN A 155 -4.16 -3.44 2.98
CA ASN A 155 -4.25 -2.23 3.79
C ASN A 155 -5.68 -1.68 3.86
N CYS A 156 -6.49 -1.87 2.81
CA CYS A 156 -7.91 -1.53 2.82
C CYS A 156 -8.75 -2.54 3.60
N LEU A 157 -8.53 -3.83 3.39
CA LEU A 157 -9.33 -4.91 3.99
C LEU A 157 -9.11 -5.05 5.50
N ALA A 158 -7.87 -4.95 5.95
CA ALA A 158 -7.49 -5.31 7.33
C ALA A 158 -8.18 -4.47 8.40
N PRO A 159 -8.27 -3.12 8.32
CA PRO A 159 -8.96 -2.33 9.35
C PRO A 159 -10.46 -2.67 9.44
N MET A 160 -11.13 -2.84 8.28
CA MET A 160 -12.54 -3.20 8.19
C MET A 160 -12.79 -4.61 8.75
N ALA A 161 -11.99 -5.59 8.38
CA ALA A 161 -12.07 -6.95 8.90
C ALA A 161 -11.79 -7.01 10.40
N LYS A 162 -10.80 -6.23 10.88
CA LYS A 162 -10.49 -6.12 12.31
C LYS A 162 -11.68 -5.58 13.10
N ALA A 163 -12.29 -4.48 12.65
CA ALA A 163 -13.44 -3.88 13.32
C ALA A 163 -14.64 -4.85 13.42
N LEU A 164 -14.93 -5.59 12.34
CA LEU A 164 -15.97 -6.63 12.36
C LEU A 164 -15.61 -7.78 13.30
N ASN A 165 -14.38 -8.27 13.23
CA ASN A 165 -13.96 -9.41 14.04
C ASN A 165 -13.91 -9.10 15.53
N ASP A 166 -13.38 -7.94 15.91
CA ASP A 166 -13.25 -7.53 17.31
C ASP A 166 -14.62 -7.34 17.98
N ASN A 167 -15.62 -6.84 17.25
CA ASN A 167 -16.95 -6.56 17.81
C ASN A 167 -17.90 -7.76 17.71
N PHE A 168 -17.87 -8.51 16.64
CA PHE A 168 -18.91 -9.49 16.30
C PHE A 168 -18.37 -10.90 16.04
N GLY A 169 -17.06 -11.04 15.79
CA GLY A 169 -16.41 -12.30 15.38
C GLY A 169 -16.76 -12.69 13.95
N ILE A 170 -15.77 -12.89 13.10
CA ILE A 170 -15.96 -13.41 11.75
C ILE A 170 -15.86 -14.93 11.77
N GLU A 171 -16.91 -15.61 11.31
CA GLU A 171 -16.93 -17.06 11.13
C GLU A 171 -16.27 -17.43 9.81
N ILE A 172 -16.79 -16.89 8.70
CA ILE A 172 -16.32 -17.10 7.33
C ILE A 172 -16.68 -15.89 6.47
N GLY A 173 -15.92 -15.64 5.40
CA GLY A 173 -16.26 -14.58 4.47
C GLY A 173 -15.56 -14.67 3.13
N SER A 174 -16.07 -13.87 2.20
CA SER A 174 -15.47 -13.66 0.89
C SER A 174 -15.30 -12.18 0.62
N MET A 175 -14.17 -11.82 0.01
CA MET A 175 -13.92 -10.45 -0.41
C MET A 175 -13.81 -10.35 -1.93
N THR A 176 -14.31 -9.25 -2.47
CA THR A 176 -14.05 -8.86 -3.85
C THR A 176 -13.49 -7.45 -3.87
N THR A 177 -12.33 -7.26 -4.50
CA THR A 177 -11.89 -5.91 -4.79
C THR A 177 -12.20 -5.54 -6.24
N VAL A 178 -12.92 -4.43 -6.42
CA VAL A 178 -13.05 -3.74 -7.72
C VAL A 178 -11.90 -2.74 -7.77
N HIS A 179 -10.91 -3.04 -8.61
CA HIS A 179 -9.59 -2.42 -8.55
C HIS A 179 -9.25 -1.71 -9.85
N ALA A 180 -8.72 -0.52 -9.75
CA ALA A 180 -8.16 0.18 -10.91
C ALA A 180 -7.07 -0.66 -11.59
N TYR A 181 -6.88 -0.49 -12.90
CA TYR A 181 -5.77 -1.16 -13.59
C TYR A 181 -4.41 -0.66 -13.09
N THR A 182 -3.41 -1.49 -13.20
CA THR A 182 -2.03 -1.18 -12.79
C THR A 182 -1.04 -1.61 -13.87
N ASN A 183 0.23 -1.19 -13.75
CA ASN A 183 1.27 -1.46 -14.75
C ASN A 183 1.62 -2.94 -14.94
N ASP A 184 1.04 -3.84 -14.17
CA ASP A 184 1.13 -5.29 -14.39
C ASP A 184 0.17 -5.80 -15.49
N GLN A 185 -0.64 -4.93 -16.07
CA GLN A 185 -1.55 -5.21 -17.16
C GLN A 185 -1.05 -4.56 -18.46
N ASN A 186 -1.29 -5.21 -19.59
CA ASN A 186 -0.94 -4.64 -20.89
C ASN A 186 -1.89 -3.48 -21.26
N THR A 187 -1.36 -2.47 -21.90
CA THR A 187 -2.15 -1.36 -22.46
C THR A 187 -3.03 -1.83 -23.61
N LEU A 188 -2.48 -2.64 -24.53
CA LEU A 188 -3.17 -3.33 -25.63
C LEU A 188 -2.93 -4.83 -25.53
N ASP A 189 -3.70 -5.63 -26.28
CA ASP A 189 -3.55 -7.08 -26.31
C ASP A 189 -2.13 -7.46 -26.79
N ALA A 190 -1.35 -8.07 -25.90
CA ALA A 190 0.03 -8.50 -26.18
C ALA A 190 0.45 -9.61 -25.19
N PRO A 191 1.47 -10.42 -25.51
CA PRO A 191 1.98 -11.41 -24.58
C PRO A 191 2.36 -10.80 -23.23
N HIS A 192 1.90 -11.43 -22.15
CA HIS A 192 2.24 -11.00 -20.79
C HIS A 192 3.51 -11.72 -20.30
N PRO A 193 4.48 -11.03 -19.65
CA PRO A 193 5.77 -11.62 -19.27
C PRO A 193 5.67 -12.86 -18.36
N LYS A 194 4.59 -12.97 -17.57
CA LYS A 194 4.32 -14.10 -16.69
C LYS A 194 3.33 -15.12 -17.28
N GLY A 195 2.97 -15.00 -18.58
CA GLY A 195 2.02 -15.89 -19.24
C GLY A 195 0.56 -15.74 -18.76
N ASP A 196 0.20 -14.67 -18.05
CA ASP A 196 -1.17 -14.42 -17.60
C ASP A 196 -2.03 -13.93 -18.77
N LEU A 197 -2.94 -14.79 -19.25
CA LEU A 197 -3.79 -14.54 -20.41
C LEU A 197 -4.82 -13.41 -20.19
N ARG A 198 -5.21 -13.13 -18.95
CA ARG A 198 -6.15 -12.06 -18.62
C ARG A 198 -5.43 -10.72 -18.55
N ARG A 199 -4.26 -10.64 -17.90
CA ARG A 199 -3.42 -9.44 -17.88
C ARG A 199 -2.79 -9.13 -19.24
N ALA A 200 -2.80 -10.07 -20.18
CA ALA A 200 -2.40 -9.88 -21.56
C ALA A 200 -3.37 -9.00 -22.38
N ARG A 201 -4.56 -8.73 -21.85
CA ARG A 201 -5.61 -7.97 -22.56
C ARG A 201 -5.56 -6.49 -22.19
N ALA A 202 -6.10 -5.66 -23.09
CA ALA A 202 -6.16 -4.20 -22.96
C ALA A 202 -6.81 -3.75 -21.66
N ALA A 203 -6.03 -3.15 -20.76
CA ALA A 203 -6.42 -2.81 -19.40
C ALA A 203 -7.55 -1.78 -19.34
N ALA A 204 -7.49 -0.73 -20.18
CA ALA A 204 -8.43 0.37 -20.18
C ALA A 204 -9.76 0.08 -20.90
N SER A 205 -9.94 -1.14 -21.43
CA SER A 205 -11.12 -1.51 -22.23
C SER A 205 -11.84 -2.76 -21.72
N ASN A 206 -11.37 -3.36 -20.62
CA ASN A 206 -11.91 -4.62 -20.13
C ASN A 206 -12.11 -4.61 -18.62
N ILE A 207 -13.12 -5.36 -18.15
CA ILE A 207 -13.15 -5.91 -16.79
C ILE A 207 -12.29 -7.17 -16.81
N VAL A 208 -11.22 -7.18 -16.00
CA VAL A 208 -10.25 -8.29 -16.00
C VAL A 208 -10.27 -9.01 -14.65
N PRO A 209 -10.88 -10.21 -14.57
CA PRO A 209 -10.84 -11.02 -13.36
C PRO A 209 -9.41 -11.44 -13.03
N ASN A 210 -9.01 -11.27 -11.78
CA ASN A 210 -7.67 -11.58 -11.28
C ASN A 210 -7.73 -12.29 -9.93
N SER A 211 -6.76 -13.14 -9.68
CA SER A 211 -6.48 -13.59 -8.32
C SER A 211 -5.92 -12.44 -7.47
N THR A 212 -6.21 -12.44 -6.19
CA THR A 212 -5.56 -11.56 -5.22
C THR A 212 -5.07 -12.38 -4.03
N GLY A 213 -3.87 -12.07 -3.57
CA GLY A 213 -3.35 -12.64 -2.33
C GLY A 213 -3.85 -11.94 -1.07
N ALA A 214 -4.65 -10.86 -1.21
CA ALA A 214 -5.02 -10.00 -0.08
C ALA A 214 -5.84 -10.74 0.99
N ALA A 215 -6.81 -11.57 0.59
CA ALA A 215 -7.61 -12.36 1.53
C ALA A 215 -6.75 -13.37 2.31
N LYS A 216 -5.79 -14.01 1.64
CA LYS A 216 -4.85 -14.93 2.31
C LYS A 216 -3.84 -14.20 3.19
N ALA A 217 -3.39 -13.03 2.74
CA ALA A 217 -2.46 -12.18 3.49
C ALA A 217 -3.07 -11.61 4.78
N ILE A 218 -4.40 -11.57 4.88
CA ILE A 218 -5.08 -11.10 6.11
C ILE A 218 -4.67 -11.93 7.33
N GLY A 219 -4.45 -13.24 7.17
CA GLY A 219 -3.99 -14.12 8.23
C GLY A 219 -2.55 -13.87 8.71
N LEU A 220 -1.75 -13.08 7.97
CA LEU A 220 -0.42 -12.62 8.41
C LEU A 220 -0.53 -11.37 9.29
N VAL A 221 -1.59 -10.59 9.12
CA VAL A 221 -1.85 -9.32 9.82
C VAL A 221 -2.79 -9.52 11.00
N LEU A 222 -3.80 -10.37 10.83
CA LEU A 222 -4.82 -10.77 11.81
C LEU A 222 -4.82 -12.31 11.89
N PRO A 223 -3.96 -12.92 12.71
CA PRO A 223 -3.80 -14.39 12.77
C PRO A 223 -5.09 -15.16 13.06
N GLU A 224 -6.02 -14.56 13.81
CA GLU A 224 -7.33 -15.11 14.14
C GLU A 224 -8.27 -15.27 12.93
N LEU A 225 -7.97 -14.58 11.82
CA LEU A 225 -8.71 -14.69 10.56
C LEU A 225 -8.06 -15.63 9.54
N LYS A 226 -6.97 -16.31 9.93
CA LYS A 226 -6.27 -17.24 9.03
C LYS A 226 -7.21 -18.35 8.56
N GLY A 227 -7.38 -18.47 7.24
CA GLY A 227 -8.22 -19.49 6.60
C GLY A 227 -9.71 -19.20 6.62
N LYS A 228 -10.17 -18.10 7.21
CA LYS A 228 -11.59 -17.72 7.26
C LYS A 228 -12.05 -16.87 6.07
N LEU A 229 -11.11 -16.21 5.39
CA LEU A 229 -11.41 -15.34 4.26
C LEU A 229 -10.74 -15.84 2.98
N ASP A 230 -11.47 -15.78 1.87
CA ASP A 230 -10.94 -15.95 0.51
C ASP A 230 -11.53 -14.85 -0.39
N GLY A 231 -11.07 -14.75 -1.63
CA GLY A 231 -11.63 -13.76 -2.54
C GLY A 231 -10.84 -13.55 -3.82
N GLY A 232 -11.28 -12.55 -4.59
CA GLY A 232 -10.74 -12.22 -5.89
C GLY A 232 -10.72 -10.73 -6.18
N ALA A 233 -10.19 -10.38 -7.34
CA ALA A 233 -10.14 -9.02 -7.85
C ALA A 233 -10.82 -8.93 -9.21
N GLN A 234 -11.50 -7.81 -9.45
CA GLN A 234 -11.99 -7.40 -10.75
C GLN A 234 -11.26 -6.10 -11.12
N ARG A 235 -10.34 -6.16 -12.08
CA ARG A 235 -9.68 -4.95 -12.59
C ARG A 235 -10.63 -4.24 -13.55
N VAL A 236 -10.79 -2.93 -13.35
CA VAL A 236 -11.73 -2.10 -14.12
C VAL A 236 -11.02 -0.93 -14.80
N PRO A 237 -11.62 -0.33 -15.86
CA PRO A 237 -11.02 0.77 -16.63
C PRO A 237 -11.01 2.12 -15.88
N THR A 238 -10.44 2.16 -14.69
CA THR A 238 -10.19 3.38 -13.91
C THR A 238 -8.70 3.53 -13.65
N ILE A 239 -8.21 4.76 -13.64
CA ILE A 239 -6.77 5.04 -13.53
C ILE A 239 -6.25 4.82 -12.10
N THR A 240 -7.05 5.18 -11.11
CA THR A 240 -6.88 4.93 -9.67
C THR A 240 -8.25 5.02 -9.00
N GLY A 241 -8.34 4.66 -7.73
CA GLY A 241 -9.61 4.57 -7.02
C GLY A 241 -10.22 3.17 -7.13
N SER A 242 -10.15 2.46 -6.03
CA SER A 242 -10.57 1.06 -5.88
C SER A 242 -11.47 0.90 -4.67
N LEU A 243 -12.23 -0.17 -4.61
CA LEU A 243 -13.00 -0.54 -3.43
C LEU A 243 -12.80 -2.01 -3.08
N THR A 244 -12.95 -2.33 -1.81
CA THR A 244 -13.03 -3.70 -1.31
C THR A 244 -14.40 -3.95 -0.70
N GLU A 245 -15.09 -4.93 -1.24
CA GLU A 245 -16.33 -5.46 -0.69
C GLU A 245 -16.00 -6.71 0.15
N LEU A 246 -16.45 -6.73 1.39
CA LEU A 246 -16.30 -7.87 2.30
C LEU A 246 -17.68 -8.36 2.71
N THR A 247 -17.97 -9.61 2.36
CA THR A 247 -19.23 -10.30 2.71
C THR A 247 -18.91 -11.40 3.69
N VAL A 248 -19.52 -11.37 4.87
CA VAL A 248 -19.20 -12.27 6.00
C VAL A 248 -20.44 -12.84 6.67
N ILE A 249 -20.26 -14.00 7.28
CA ILE A 249 -21.10 -14.52 8.36
C ILE A 249 -20.39 -14.19 9.68
N LEU A 250 -21.13 -13.58 10.60
CA LEU A 250 -20.63 -13.20 11.92
C LEU A 250 -21.11 -14.19 12.99
N ASN A 251 -20.36 -14.30 14.09
CA ASN A 251 -20.75 -15.14 15.23
C ASN A 251 -21.96 -14.58 15.99
N LYS A 252 -22.26 -13.27 15.80
CA LYS A 252 -23.40 -12.59 16.41
C LYS A 252 -24.32 -12.05 15.35
N LYS A 253 -25.63 -12.08 15.57
CA LYS A 253 -26.59 -11.34 14.75
C LYS A 253 -26.43 -9.86 15.05
N VAL A 254 -26.50 -9.07 14.00
CA VAL A 254 -26.27 -7.60 14.04
C VAL A 254 -27.34 -6.86 13.23
N THR A 255 -27.53 -5.59 13.54
CA THR A 255 -28.24 -4.65 12.67
C THR A 255 -27.24 -3.86 11.81
N LEU A 256 -27.73 -3.19 10.78
CA LEU A 256 -26.93 -2.29 9.95
C LEU A 256 -26.32 -1.15 10.81
N GLU A 257 -27.13 -0.60 11.72
CA GLU A 257 -26.74 0.48 12.62
C GLU A 257 -25.60 0.04 13.56
N GLU A 258 -25.66 -1.17 14.10
CA GLU A 258 -24.60 -1.73 14.95
C GLU A 258 -23.30 -1.90 14.18
N VAL A 259 -23.35 -2.37 12.93
CA VAL A 259 -22.18 -2.49 12.06
C VAL A 259 -21.56 -1.11 11.80
N ASN A 260 -22.38 -0.14 11.37
CA ASN A 260 -21.91 1.21 11.07
C ASN A 260 -21.36 1.91 12.32
N ALA A 261 -21.99 1.72 13.49
CA ALA A 261 -21.51 2.25 14.76
C ALA A 261 -20.14 1.67 15.15
N ALA A 262 -19.93 0.36 14.96
CA ALA A 262 -18.65 -0.29 15.22
C ALA A 262 -17.54 0.24 14.31
N MET A 263 -17.84 0.45 13.01
CA MET A 263 -16.90 1.03 12.06
C MET A 263 -16.56 2.49 12.39
N LYS A 264 -17.57 3.29 12.76
CA LYS A 264 -17.39 4.69 13.18
C LYS A 264 -16.52 4.78 14.44
N ALA A 265 -16.74 3.90 15.40
CA ALA A 265 -15.93 3.83 16.63
C ALA A 265 -14.48 3.38 16.36
N ALA A 266 -14.26 2.54 15.35
CA ALA A 266 -12.93 2.08 14.94
C ALA A 266 -12.17 3.11 14.07
N SER A 267 -12.82 4.17 13.60
CA SER A 267 -12.21 5.16 12.70
C SER A 267 -11.06 5.91 13.39
N LYS A 268 -9.97 6.11 12.62
CA LYS A 268 -8.72 6.75 13.05
C LYS A 268 -8.11 7.48 11.85
N GLU A 269 -6.91 8.05 12.02
CA GLU A 269 -6.17 8.75 10.97
C GLU A 269 -5.92 7.93 9.68
N SER A 270 -5.91 6.59 9.76
CA SER A 270 -5.68 5.68 8.65
C SER A 270 -6.89 4.85 8.25
N PHE A 271 -7.95 4.87 9.04
CA PHE A 271 -9.23 4.22 8.78
C PHE A 271 -10.35 5.24 8.88
N GLY A 272 -10.81 5.74 7.71
CA GLY A 272 -11.84 6.76 7.63
C GLY A 272 -13.25 6.18 7.64
N TYR A 273 -14.23 7.04 7.89
CA TYR A 273 -15.65 6.72 7.88
C TYR A 273 -16.39 7.75 7.02
N ASN A 274 -17.18 7.28 6.07
CA ASN A 274 -17.90 8.10 5.09
C ASN A 274 -19.41 7.81 5.14
N GLU A 275 -20.22 8.87 5.06
CA GLU A 275 -21.68 8.82 4.99
C GLU A 275 -22.23 9.47 3.71
N ASP A 276 -21.37 9.97 2.82
CA ASP A 276 -21.74 10.56 1.53
C ASP A 276 -21.81 9.50 0.43
N GLU A 277 -22.62 9.72 -0.59
CA GLU A 277 -22.73 8.87 -1.77
C GLU A 277 -21.59 9.18 -2.76
N ILE A 278 -20.42 8.60 -2.50
CA ILE A 278 -19.19 8.83 -3.26
C ILE A 278 -18.93 7.76 -4.32
N VAL A 279 -18.10 8.12 -5.30
CA VAL A 279 -17.61 7.24 -6.37
C VAL A 279 -16.07 7.25 -6.42
N SER A 280 -15.47 6.41 -7.26
CA SER A 280 -14.02 6.19 -7.30
C SER A 280 -13.18 7.45 -7.56
N SER A 281 -13.72 8.46 -8.27
CA SER A 281 -13.00 9.71 -8.50
C SER A 281 -12.90 10.60 -7.26
N ASP A 282 -13.84 10.46 -6.31
CA ASP A 282 -13.88 11.29 -5.10
C ASP A 282 -12.83 10.91 -4.08
N ILE A 283 -12.28 9.68 -4.20
CA ILE A 283 -11.26 9.17 -3.27
C ILE A 283 -9.84 9.29 -3.80
N ILE A 284 -9.65 9.87 -4.99
CA ILE A 284 -8.31 10.11 -5.54
C ILE A 284 -7.53 11.04 -4.63
N GLY A 285 -6.33 10.63 -4.25
CA GLY A 285 -5.46 11.38 -3.34
C GLY A 285 -5.80 11.22 -1.85
N THR A 286 -6.81 10.40 -1.48
CA THR A 286 -7.11 10.17 -0.06
C THR A 286 -5.94 9.51 0.67
N SER A 287 -5.68 9.97 1.90
CA SER A 287 -4.62 9.44 2.77
C SER A 287 -5.10 8.31 3.69
N PHE A 288 -6.40 8.03 3.76
CA PHE A 288 -6.90 6.88 4.48
C PHE A 288 -6.47 5.59 3.80
N GLY A 289 -5.86 4.66 4.52
CA GLY A 289 -5.55 3.31 4.01
C GLY A 289 -6.81 2.55 3.62
N SER A 290 -7.91 2.85 4.30
CA SER A 290 -9.24 2.31 4.09
C SER A 290 -10.27 3.38 4.49
N LEU A 291 -11.20 3.71 3.61
CA LEU A 291 -12.31 4.64 3.86
C LEU A 291 -13.62 3.85 3.84
N PHE A 292 -14.12 3.52 5.02
CA PHE A 292 -15.37 2.76 5.15
C PHE A 292 -16.56 3.57 4.63
N ASP A 293 -17.39 2.93 3.81
CA ASP A 293 -18.60 3.52 3.22
C ASP A 293 -19.86 2.99 3.95
N ALA A 294 -20.39 3.78 4.86
CA ALA A 294 -21.56 3.42 5.63
C ALA A 294 -22.85 3.31 4.78
N THR A 295 -22.87 3.96 3.62
CA THR A 295 -24.02 3.93 2.69
C THR A 295 -24.15 2.58 1.99
N GLN A 296 -23.07 1.79 1.94
CA GLN A 296 -23.00 0.49 1.25
C GLN A 296 -23.17 -0.71 2.19
N THR A 297 -23.30 -0.49 3.49
CA THR A 297 -23.54 -1.59 4.45
C THR A 297 -24.87 -2.27 4.18
N LYS A 298 -24.87 -3.61 4.12
CA LYS A 298 -26.09 -4.40 3.97
C LYS A 298 -26.09 -5.57 4.95
N VAL A 299 -27.25 -5.80 5.55
CA VAL A 299 -27.51 -6.94 6.44
C VAL A 299 -28.72 -7.68 5.88
N VAL A 300 -28.50 -8.92 5.44
CA VAL A 300 -29.55 -9.79 4.89
C VAL A 300 -29.80 -10.92 5.86
N THR A 301 -31.05 -11.05 6.32
CA THR A 301 -31.44 -12.09 7.30
C THR A 301 -32.51 -13.00 6.68
N VAL A 302 -32.27 -14.31 6.71
CA VAL A 302 -33.23 -15.34 6.28
C VAL A 302 -33.28 -16.41 7.36
N GLY A 303 -34.36 -16.45 8.10
CA GLY A 303 -34.51 -17.34 9.25
C GLY A 303 -33.48 -17.04 10.33
N ASP A 304 -32.65 -18.03 10.65
CA ASP A 304 -31.55 -17.93 11.61
C ASP A 304 -30.22 -17.49 10.98
N LYS A 305 -30.12 -17.44 9.66
CA LYS A 305 -28.91 -17.09 8.91
C LYS A 305 -28.86 -15.60 8.62
N GLN A 306 -27.67 -15.04 8.75
CA GLN A 306 -27.42 -13.65 8.45
C GLN A 306 -26.15 -13.48 7.65
N LEU A 307 -26.20 -12.62 6.62
CA LEU A 307 -25.09 -12.24 5.78
C LEU A 307 -24.88 -10.73 5.92
N VAL A 308 -23.66 -10.32 6.21
CA VAL A 308 -23.27 -8.91 6.34
C VAL A 308 -22.32 -8.55 5.23
N LYS A 309 -22.62 -7.49 4.48
CA LYS A 309 -21.77 -6.91 3.46
C LYS A 309 -21.32 -5.52 3.89
N THR A 310 -20.03 -5.27 3.79
CA THR A 310 -19.38 -3.98 4.06
C THR A 310 -18.48 -3.59 2.89
N VAL A 311 -18.29 -2.29 2.70
CA VAL A 311 -17.48 -1.73 1.62
C VAL A 311 -16.52 -0.69 2.16
N SER A 312 -15.28 -0.72 1.70
CA SER A 312 -14.29 0.34 1.94
C SER A 312 -13.62 0.76 0.64
N TRP A 313 -13.44 2.06 0.49
CA TRP A 313 -12.72 2.68 -0.61
C TRP A 313 -11.24 2.86 -0.28
N TYR A 314 -10.40 2.87 -1.31
CA TYR A 314 -8.98 3.22 -1.20
C TYR A 314 -8.43 3.72 -2.53
N ASP A 315 -7.65 4.79 -2.51
CA ASP A 315 -6.77 5.08 -3.63
C ASP A 315 -5.65 4.05 -3.60
N ASN A 316 -5.65 3.12 -4.56
CA ASN A 316 -4.69 2.00 -4.57
C ASN A 316 -3.22 2.45 -4.64
N GLU A 317 -2.96 3.73 -4.96
CA GLU A 317 -1.64 4.35 -4.92
C GLU A 317 -1.48 5.21 -3.65
N MET A 318 -2.24 6.31 -3.50
CA MET A 318 -2.04 7.30 -2.43
C MET A 318 -2.41 6.76 -1.05
N SER A 319 -3.50 6.00 -0.90
CA SER A 319 -3.85 5.35 0.36
C SER A 319 -2.75 4.41 0.83
N TYR A 320 -2.23 3.59 -0.11
CA TYR A 320 -1.16 2.65 0.19
C TYR A 320 0.13 3.37 0.58
N VAL A 321 0.54 4.39 -0.18
CA VAL A 321 1.74 5.18 0.11
C VAL A 321 1.62 5.87 1.47
N SER A 322 0.44 6.36 1.83
CA SER A 322 0.21 6.97 3.15
C SER A 322 0.44 5.97 4.29
N GLN A 323 -0.03 4.73 4.13
CA GLN A 323 0.23 3.66 5.09
C GLN A 323 1.71 3.27 5.15
N LEU A 324 2.35 3.17 3.99
CA LEU A 324 3.78 2.89 3.85
C LEU A 324 4.61 3.94 4.59
N VAL A 325 4.37 5.22 4.36
CA VAL A 325 5.12 6.32 4.98
C VAL A 325 4.88 6.39 6.50
N ARG A 326 3.63 6.17 6.97
CA ARG A 326 3.33 6.04 8.41
C ARG A 326 4.12 4.89 9.04
N THR A 327 4.16 3.74 8.37
CA THR A 327 4.92 2.57 8.85
C THR A 327 6.41 2.85 8.87
N VAL A 328 6.97 3.48 7.84
CA VAL A 328 8.38 3.88 7.80
C VAL A 328 8.74 4.81 8.97
N LYS A 329 7.93 5.83 9.19
CA LYS A 329 8.15 6.78 10.29
C LYS A 329 8.11 6.09 11.66
N PHE A 330 7.14 5.22 11.89
CA PHE A 330 7.03 4.42 13.11
C PHE A 330 8.22 3.48 13.27
N PHE A 331 8.57 2.72 12.22
CA PHE A 331 9.65 1.74 12.24
C PHE A 331 11.02 2.38 12.47
N ALA A 332 11.24 3.57 11.90
CA ALA A 332 12.47 4.31 12.11
C ALA A 332 12.62 4.83 13.55
N GLN A 333 11.53 5.19 14.21
CA GLN A 333 11.56 5.62 15.62
C GLN A 333 12.04 4.51 16.57
N LEU A 334 11.84 3.25 16.20
CA LEU A 334 12.33 2.10 16.98
C LEU A 334 13.86 1.87 16.87
N ILE A 335 14.55 2.58 15.95
CA ILE A 335 16.03 2.55 15.87
C ILE A 335 16.65 3.33 17.03
N SER A 336 15.94 4.34 17.53
CA SER A 336 16.46 5.32 18.48
C SER A 336 16.17 4.95 19.94
N GLN A 337 15.54 3.80 20.18
CA GLN A 337 15.28 3.25 21.51
C GLN A 337 16.26 2.11 21.83
#